data_5eae1d432d185ef673d5222cc6aa3095
#
_entry.id   5eae1d432d185ef673d5222cc6aa3095
#
_cell.length_a   1.000
_cell.length_b   1.000
_cell.length_c   1.000
_cell.angle_alpha   90.00
_cell.angle_beta   90.00
_cell.angle_gamma   90.00
#
_symmetry.space_group_name_H-M   'P 1'
#
loop_
_entity.id
_entity.type
_entity.pdbx_description
1 polymer ?
#
loop_
_entity_poly.entity_id
_entity_poly.type
_entity_poly.pdbx_seq_one_letter_code
_entity_poly.pdbx_strand_id
1 'polypeptide(L)'
;MKHSLLFSLFLGAVSVAPTSSALAQGTLDDYNRAYAVRRQFAVDSVYHWARSVAWSKDSHVLHYQTSTPQGMKYVVYDVDKDDIRTYDSRKAMEDALGIKPGPGYKPQFGRRHERHWMEVDEEDKAYPVVSPDGKQEAYIEGYNVVLHEVGKPYTEKKILTQDGTIGCYYSNRIQWSPDGKKIFVCKRIPVPKRYVYYVESSPADQLQPILHKQEYAKPGDALPQHLPVIIDTETGKKVEADPHALENQFDLEGMQWRPDGKEVTMEYNQRGHHLYQLLAMNAETGKLRTVVEERSDKFVNYSRIWRQFVNDGKQLLWASERDNWNHLYLYDVQKGKVIRQVTKGDWFVRGVQRVDEKNGCIYFSASGMNKGEDPYLVHYYKIGMDGKNLVALTPEEGNHSVQYTGDFRYLVDTYSMVDKAPVTVVRDAENGKLVKTLETADISILKKHGWQTPEVFVAKGRDGKTDMWGIIQRPTNFDPNKKYPVIEYIYA
;
A
#
# COMPACT_ATOMS: atom_id res chain seq x y z
N MET A 1 -68.73 -55.63 33.37
CA MET A 1 -68.14 -55.82 32.02
C MET A 1 -66.71 -55.44 32.09
N LYS A 2 -65.81 -56.40 31.92
CA LYS A 2 -64.37 -56.31 32.11
C LYS A 2 -63.71 -55.74 30.84
N HIS A 3 -62.93 -54.68 30.92
CA HIS A 3 -62.01 -54.28 29.86
C HIS A 3 -60.56 -54.48 30.34
N SER A 4 -59.91 -55.39 29.66
CA SER A 4 -58.55 -55.80 29.81
C SER A 4 -57.66 -54.78 29.06
N LEU A 5 -56.71 -54.12 29.74
CA LEU A 5 -55.67 -53.32 29.12
C LEU A 5 -54.44 -54.21 28.92
N LEU A 6 -54.10 -54.46 27.67
CA LEU A 6 -52.77 -54.98 27.27
C LEU A 6 -51.73 -53.79 27.22
N PHE A 7 -50.72 -53.86 28.08
CA PHE A 7 -49.54 -53.02 27.98
C PHE A 7 -48.49 -53.74 27.13
N SER A 8 -48.22 -53.19 25.95
CA SER A 8 -47.11 -53.63 25.11
C SER A 8 -45.87 -52.84 25.48
N LEU A 9 -44.86 -53.51 26.05
CA LEU A 9 -43.52 -52.93 26.24
C LEU A 9 -42.81 -52.93 24.91
N PHE A 10 -42.53 -51.73 24.37
CA PHE A 10 -41.55 -51.53 23.32
C PHE A 10 -40.19 -51.33 23.96
N LEU A 11 -39.29 -52.31 23.92
CA LEU A 11 -37.88 -52.11 24.17
C LEU A 11 -37.26 -51.40 22.94
N GLY A 12 -37.08 -50.10 23.02
CA GLY A 12 -36.29 -49.36 22.06
C GLY A 12 -34.80 -49.61 22.32
N ALA A 13 -34.15 -50.36 21.45
CA ALA A 13 -32.68 -50.41 21.41
C ALA A 13 -32.13 -49.05 20.99
N VAL A 14 -31.63 -48.27 21.95
CA VAL A 14 -30.86 -47.11 21.68
C VAL A 14 -29.48 -47.58 21.20
N SER A 15 -29.26 -47.55 19.89
CA SER A 15 -27.92 -47.69 19.31
C SER A 15 -27.13 -46.44 19.66
N VAL A 16 -26.27 -46.54 20.66
CA VAL A 16 -25.24 -45.55 20.92
C VAL A 16 -24.24 -45.66 19.76
N ALA A 17 -24.43 -44.84 18.73
CA ALA A 17 -23.37 -44.61 17.76
C ALA A 17 -22.19 -44.03 18.52
N PRO A 18 -20.94 -44.53 18.33
CA PRO A 18 -19.79 -43.90 18.92
C PRO A 18 -19.71 -42.48 18.34
N THR A 19 -19.95 -41.49 19.17
CA THR A 19 -19.59 -40.10 18.85
C THR A 19 -18.09 -40.13 18.68
N SER A 20 -17.63 -40.13 17.43
CA SER A 20 -16.24 -39.76 17.15
C SER A 20 -16.08 -38.35 17.70
N SER A 21 -15.42 -38.22 18.85
CA SER A 21 -14.97 -36.97 19.35
C SER A 21 -14.02 -36.42 18.27
N ALA A 22 -14.50 -35.46 17.49
CA ALA A 22 -13.63 -34.65 16.65
C ALA A 22 -12.68 -33.93 17.61
N LEU A 23 -11.44 -34.43 17.71
CA LEU A 23 -10.38 -33.73 18.42
C LEU A 23 -10.15 -32.43 17.63
N ALA A 24 -10.70 -31.34 18.13
CA ALA A 24 -10.59 -30.02 17.52
C ALA A 24 -9.15 -29.44 17.64
N GLN A 25 -8.27 -30.13 18.35
CA GLN A 25 -6.87 -29.75 18.56
C GLN A 25 -5.97 -30.95 18.24
N GLY A 26 -4.82 -30.67 17.60
CA GLY A 26 -3.78 -31.65 17.37
C GLY A 26 -3.10 -32.06 18.68
N THR A 27 -2.44 -33.23 18.69
CA THR A 27 -1.58 -33.67 19.79
C THR A 27 -0.27 -32.86 19.78
N LEU A 28 0.48 -32.90 20.90
CA LEU A 28 1.83 -32.31 20.95
C LEU A 28 2.73 -32.86 19.83
N ASP A 29 2.59 -34.14 19.49
CA ASP A 29 3.33 -34.77 18.40
C ASP A 29 2.96 -34.22 17.03
N ASP A 30 1.71 -33.83 16.82
CA ASP A 30 1.27 -33.17 15.59
C ASP A 30 1.95 -31.80 15.43
N TYR A 31 2.00 -31.03 16.51
CA TYR A 31 2.71 -29.74 16.52
C TYR A 31 4.22 -29.92 16.34
N ASN A 32 4.84 -30.90 17.00
CA ASN A 32 6.27 -31.17 16.85
C ASN A 32 6.60 -31.59 15.40
N ARG A 33 5.76 -32.41 14.77
CA ARG A 33 5.92 -32.74 13.33
C ARG A 33 5.80 -31.51 12.45
N ALA A 34 4.80 -30.65 12.70
CA ALA A 34 4.64 -29.40 11.94
C ALA A 34 5.86 -28.48 12.06
N TYR A 35 6.41 -28.33 13.30
CA TYR A 35 7.63 -27.55 13.49
C TYR A 35 8.87 -28.19 12.85
N ALA A 36 8.95 -29.51 12.79
CA ALA A 36 10.03 -30.20 12.11
C ALA A 36 9.98 -29.97 10.61
N VAL A 37 8.77 -30.06 9.99
CA VAL A 37 8.55 -29.75 8.57
C VAL A 37 8.93 -28.31 8.28
N ARG A 38 8.52 -27.35 9.11
CA ARG A 38 8.89 -25.93 8.94
C ARG A 38 10.39 -25.72 8.91
N ARG A 39 11.16 -26.43 9.75
CA ARG A 39 12.64 -26.36 9.75
C ARG A 39 13.25 -26.96 8.51
N GLN A 40 12.71 -28.07 7.99
CA GLN A 40 13.17 -28.72 6.76
C GLN A 40 12.99 -27.83 5.52
N PHE A 41 11.94 -27.00 5.51
CA PHE A 41 11.61 -26.09 4.44
C PHE A 41 12.01 -24.64 4.73
N ALA A 42 13.03 -24.45 5.56
CA ALA A 42 13.58 -23.15 5.85
C ALA A 42 14.23 -22.52 4.60
N VAL A 43 14.30 -21.19 4.60
CA VAL A 43 14.87 -20.39 3.51
C VAL A 43 16.31 -20.83 3.14
N ASP A 44 17.07 -21.36 4.08
CA ASP A 44 18.43 -21.85 3.87
C ASP A 44 18.51 -23.17 3.09
N SER A 45 17.36 -23.79 2.80
CA SER A 45 17.26 -24.96 1.90
C SER A 45 17.07 -24.58 0.43
N VAL A 46 17.10 -23.28 0.11
CA VAL A 46 17.07 -22.75 -1.27
C VAL A 46 18.42 -22.10 -1.55
N TYR A 47 19.16 -22.68 -2.50
CA TYR A 47 20.44 -22.12 -2.94
C TYR A 47 20.26 -21.19 -4.14
N HIS A 48 21.24 -20.34 -4.38
CA HIS A 48 21.25 -19.43 -5.53
C HIS A 48 20.01 -18.54 -5.67
N TRP A 49 19.41 -18.17 -4.53
CA TRP A 49 18.36 -17.17 -4.47
C TRP A 49 18.94 -15.84 -4.01
N ALA A 50 18.96 -14.84 -4.90
CA ALA A 50 19.41 -13.50 -4.56
C ALA A 50 18.45 -12.86 -3.55
N ARG A 51 18.97 -12.51 -2.38
CA ARG A 51 18.22 -11.88 -1.28
C ARG A 51 18.87 -10.56 -0.88
N SER A 52 18.06 -9.64 -0.33
CA SER A 52 18.55 -8.31 0.08
C SER A 52 19.26 -7.60 -1.09
N VAL A 53 18.65 -7.71 -2.26
CA VAL A 53 19.18 -7.09 -3.48
C VAL A 53 19.06 -5.58 -3.36
N ALA A 54 20.15 -4.85 -3.64
CA ALA A 54 20.15 -3.40 -3.59
C ALA A 54 21.19 -2.79 -4.53
N TRP A 55 20.86 -1.65 -5.11
CA TRP A 55 21.82 -0.82 -5.82
C TRP A 55 22.61 0.05 -4.84
N SER A 56 23.91 0.19 -5.07
CA SER A 56 24.71 1.20 -4.40
C SER A 56 24.29 2.59 -4.86
N LYS A 57 24.27 3.55 -3.94
CA LYS A 57 23.79 4.90 -4.22
C LYS A 57 24.54 5.52 -5.39
N ASP A 58 23.80 6.16 -6.30
CA ASP A 58 24.29 6.92 -7.45
C ASP A 58 25.31 6.14 -8.32
N SER A 59 25.12 4.82 -8.45
CA SER A 59 26.01 3.94 -9.24
C SER A 59 25.24 2.80 -9.92
N HIS A 60 25.93 2.11 -10.83
CA HIS A 60 25.44 0.88 -11.46
C HIS A 60 26.02 -0.38 -10.80
N VAL A 61 26.32 -0.31 -9.52
CA VAL A 61 26.84 -1.42 -8.73
C VAL A 61 25.72 -2.01 -7.89
N LEU A 62 25.41 -3.28 -8.15
CA LEU A 62 24.42 -4.07 -7.44
C LEU A 62 25.10 -4.94 -6.40
N HIS A 63 24.47 -5.13 -5.24
CA HIS A 63 24.91 -6.12 -4.27
C HIS A 63 23.75 -6.92 -3.71
N TYR A 64 24.02 -8.18 -3.34
CA TYR A 64 23.03 -9.09 -2.77
C TYR A 64 23.71 -10.20 -1.96
N GLN A 65 22.91 -10.98 -1.25
CA GLN A 65 23.37 -12.21 -0.58
C GLN A 65 22.66 -13.44 -1.17
N THR A 66 23.37 -14.56 -1.21
CA THR A 66 22.84 -15.84 -1.67
C THR A 66 23.38 -16.99 -0.84
N SER A 67 22.55 -18.02 -0.62
CA SER A 67 23.00 -19.26 0.03
C SER A 67 23.60 -20.20 -1.01
N THR A 68 24.68 -20.88 -0.64
CA THR A 68 25.32 -21.93 -1.44
C THR A 68 25.56 -23.16 -0.59
N PRO A 69 25.87 -24.33 -1.14
CA PRO A 69 26.28 -25.50 -0.34
C PRO A 69 27.46 -25.23 0.59
N GLN A 70 28.29 -24.21 0.27
CA GLN A 70 29.47 -23.83 1.07
C GLN A 70 29.16 -22.71 2.09
N GLY A 71 27.90 -22.34 2.22
CA GLY A 71 27.43 -21.29 3.14
C GLY A 71 26.97 -20.01 2.42
N MET A 72 26.74 -18.96 3.22
CA MET A 72 26.28 -17.67 2.72
C MET A 72 27.38 -16.95 1.96
N LYS A 73 27.05 -16.41 0.80
CA LYS A 73 27.91 -15.57 -0.04
C LYS A 73 27.30 -14.19 -0.23
N TYR A 74 28.15 -13.20 -0.39
CA TYR A 74 27.80 -11.81 -0.62
C TYR A 74 28.39 -11.39 -1.96
N VAL A 75 27.55 -10.99 -2.90
CA VAL A 75 27.92 -10.76 -4.29
C VAL A 75 27.79 -9.29 -4.62
N VAL A 76 28.76 -8.77 -5.36
CA VAL A 76 28.74 -7.42 -5.94
C VAL A 76 28.89 -7.57 -7.44
N TYR A 77 28.02 -6.90 -8.19
CA TYR A 77 28.06 -6.84 -9.64
C TYR A 77 28.14 -5.39 -10.12
N ASP A 78 29.24 -5.04 -10.78
CA ASP A 78 29.42 -3.76 -11.46
C ASP A 78 28.94 -3.93 -12.91
N VAL A 79 27.77 -3.35 -13.23
CA VAL A 79 27.12 -3.55 -14.54
C VAL A 79 27.93 -2.93 -15.67
N ASP A 80 28.52 -1.76 -15.46
CA ASP A 80 29.28 -1.05 -16.50
C ASP A 80 30.59 -1.76 -16.88
N LYS A 81 31.15 -2.56 -15.96
CA LYS A 81 32.37 -3.32 -16.17
C LYS A 81 32.15 -4.80 -16.46
N ASP A 82 30.89 -5.27 -16.31
CA ASP A 82 30.53 -6.69 -16.28
C ASP A 82 31.39 -7.49 -15.28
N ASP A 83 31.69 -6.91 -14.11
CA ASP A 83 32.56 -7.47 -13.08
C ASP A 83 31.76 -8.01 -11.89
N ILE A 84 31.90 -9.31 -11.58
CA ILE A 84 31.26 -9.96 -10.44
C ILE A 84 32.33 -10.34 -9.42
N ARG A 85 32.12 -9.88 -8.18
CA ARG A 85 32.97 -10.20 -7.03
C ARG A 85 32.14 -10.86 -5.93
N THR A 86 32.72 -11.88 -5.29
CA THR A 86 32.05 -12.63 -4.21
C THR A 86 32.86 -12.54 -2.93
N TYR A 87 32.18 -12.39 -1.81
CA TYR A 87 32.74 -12.22 -0.46
C TYR A 87 32.13 -13.26 0.48
N ASP A 88 32.93 -13.72 1.45
CA ASP A 88 32.50 -14.69 2.46
C ASP A 88 31.79 -14.06 3.67
N SER A 89 31.80 -12.72 3.78
CA SER A 89 31.09 -12.02 4.85
C SER A 89 30.52 -10.70 4.36
N ARG A 90 29.40 -10.32 4.99
CA ARG A 90 28.75 -9.03 4.76
C ARG A 90 29.70 -7.85 5.00
N LYS A 91 30.50 -7.94 6.06
CA LYS A 91 31.46 -6.90 6.41
C LYS A 91 32.52 -6.71 5.30
N ALA A 92 33.06 -7.80 4.76
CA ALA A 92 34.06 -7.71 3.68
C ALA A 92 33.47 -7.06 2.42
N MET A 93 32.21 -7.35 2.09
CA MET A 93 31.50 -6.71 0.99
C MET A 93 31.26 -5.21 1.27
N GLU A 94 30.75 -4.87 2.46
CA GLU A 94 30.49 -3.48 2.85
C GLU A 94 31.78 -2.63 2.87
N ASP A 95 32.87 -3.17 3.41
CA ASP A 95 34.18 -2.54 3.40
C ASP A 95 34.67 -2.27 1.96
N ALA A 96 34.50 -3.25 1.06
CA ALA A 96 34.88 -3.12 -0.35
C ALA A 96 34.05 -2.08 -1.13
N LEU A 97 32.79 -1.88 -0.73
CA LEU A 97 31.88 -0.87 -1.30
C LEU A 97 31.97 0.49 -0.61
N GLY A 98 32.75 0.62 0.47
CA GLY A 98 32.81 1.85 1.28
C GLY A 98 31.49 2.16 2.01
N ILE A 99 30.64 1.16 2.20
CA ILE A 99 29.36 1.30 2.92
C ILE A 99 29.69 1.42 4.41
N LYS A 100 29.49 2.62 4.97
CA LYS A 100 29.60 2.79 6.42
C LYS A 100 28.41 2.08 7.08
N PRO A 101 28.64 1.31 8.17
CA PRO A 101 27.55 0.79 8.97
C PRO A 101 26.65 1.97 9.37
N GLY A 102 25.41 1.94 8.93
CA GLY A 102 24.41 2.86 9.44
C GLY A 102 24.33 2.68 10.98
N PRO A 103 23.88 3.70 11.74
CA PRO A 103 23.58 3.53 13.16
C PRO A 103 22.69 2.29 13.22
N GLY A 104 23.19 1.24 13.90
CA GLY A 104 22.63 -0.10 13.82
C GLY A 104 21.11 -0.03 13.88
N TYR A 105 20.45 -0.67 12.91
CA TYR A 105 19.00 -0.81 12.91
C TYR A 105 18.66 -1.47 14.26
N LYS A 106 18.39 -0.65 15.25
CA LYS A 106 17.60 -1.08 16.40
C LYS A 106 16.27 -1.38 15.76
N PRO A 107 15.80 -2.66 15.73
CA PRO A 107 14.43 -2.88 15.40
C PRO A 107 13.67 -1.99 16.38
N GLN A 108 13.24 -0.84 15.93
CA GLN A 108 12.07 -0.28 16.51
C GLN A 108 11.03 -1.37 16.24
N PHE A 109 10.79 -2.20 17.27
CA PHE A 109 9.46 -2.65 17.52
C PHE A 109 8.66 -1.37 17.84
N GLY A 110 8.77 -0.39 16.95
CA GLY A 110 7.80 0.63 16.74
C GLY A 110 6.59 -0.19 16.39
N ARG A 111 5.58 -0.13 17.26
CA ARG A 111 4.23 -0.43 16.87
C ARG A 111 4.17 -0.12 15.41
N ARG A 112 3.93 -1.13 14.55
CA ARG A 112 3.37 -0.87 13.24
C ARG A 112 2.34 0.18 13.55
N HIS A 113 2.57 1.40 13.14
CA HIS A 113 1.48 2.29 12.88
C HIS A 113 0.75 1.55 11.77
N GLU A 114 -0.09 0.60 12.14
CA GLU A 114 -1.30 0.40 11.42
C GLU A 114 -1.78 1.81 11.29
N ARG A 115 -1.66 2.38 10.10
CA ARG A 115 -2.42 3.56 9.77
C ARG A 115 -3.85 3.09 9.91
N HIS A 116 -4.34 3.20 11.12
CA HIS A 116 -5.76 3.30 11.33
C HIS A 116 -6.09 4.58 10.58
N TRP A 117 -6.62 4.40 9.38
CA TRP A 117 -7.22 5.46 8.58
C TRP A 117 -8.35 6.18 9.35
N MET A 118 -8.58 5.80 10.59
CA MET A 118 -9.42 6.42 11.61
C MET A 118 -8.64 6.85 12.86
N GLU A 119 -7.31 6.89 12.87
CA GLU A 119 -6.61 7.68 13.86
C GLU A 119 -6.98 9.14 13.65
N VAL A 120 -8.08 9.45 14.28
CA VAL A 120 -8.37 10.79 14.69
C VAL A 120 -7.14 11.25 15.45
N ASP A 121 -6.48 12.21 14.81
CA ASP A 121 -5.57 13.14 15.42
C ASP A 121 -5.15 12.71 16.83
N GLU A 122 -3.97 12.18 17.00
CA GLU A 122 -3.23 12.60 18.16
C GLU A 122 -3.45 14.10 18.19
N GLU A 123 -4.21 14.56 19.20
CA GLU A 123 -4.47 15.97 19.40
C GLU A 123 -3.12 16.64 19.32
N ASP A 124 -2.78 16.91 18.13
CA ASP A 124 -1.87 17.80 17.54
C ASP A 124 -0.87 18.32 18.54
N LYS A 125 0.19 17.58 18.74
CA LYS A 125 1.43 18.24 19.07
C LYS A 125 1.72 19.18 17.89
N ALA A 126 1.13 20.34 17.95
CA ALA A 126 1.26 21.38 16.96
C ALA A 126 2.71 21.85 16.93
N TYR A 127 3.50 21.17 16.10
CA TYR A 127 4.81 21.72 15.76
C TYR A 127 4.56 22.93 14.87
N PRO A 128 5.19 24.07 15.19
CA PRO A 128 5.11 25.24 14.33
C PRO A 128 5.56 24.90 12.91
N VAL A 129 4.79 25.35 11.92
CA VAL A 129 5.12 25.17 10.50
C VAL A 129 5.77 26.44 10.00
N VAL A 130 7.07 26.37 9.65
CA VAL A 130 7.86 27.50 9.21
C VAL A 130 7.50 27.92 7.79
N SER A 131 7.44 29.23 7.55
CA SER A 131 7.22 29.83 6.23
C SER A 131 8.34 29.49 5.24
N PRO A 132 8.10 29.52 3.91
CA PRO A 132 9.11 29.21 2.89
C PRO A 132 10.37 30.05 2.97
N ASP A 133 10.28 31.29 3.44
CA ASP A 133 11.42 32.20 3.63
C ASP A 133 12.14 32.04 4.98
N GLY A 134 11.63 31.18 5.85
CA GLY A 134 12.20 30.90 7.18
C GLY A 134 11.98 31.96 8.24
N LYS A 135 11.20 33.01 7.96
CA LYS A 135 11.06 34.15 8.88
C LYS A 135 9.90 34.05 9.85
N GLN A 136 8.88 33.35 9.47
CA GLN A 136 7.65 33.18 10.25
C GLN A 136 7.33 31.71 10.47
N GLU A 137 6.58 31.43 11.51
CA GLU A 137 6.03 30.12 11.78
C GLU A 137 4.56 30.27 12.22
N ALA A 138 3.74 29.28 11.85
CA ALA A 138 2.34 29.22 12.19
C ALA A 138 2.03 27.96 12.98
N TYR A 139 1.18 28.06 13.97
CA TYR A 139 0.74 26.96 14.83
C TYR A 139 -0.67 27.20 15.38
N ILE A 140 -1.22 26.23 16.06
CA ILE A 140 -2.55 26.32 16.70
C ILE A 140 -2.37 26.54 18.19
N GLU A 141 -3.03 27.55 18.73
CA GLU A 141 -3.12 27.80 20.16
C GLU A 141 -4.55 28.24 20.54
N GLY A 142 -5.10 27.65 21.58
CA GLY A 142 -6.47 27.96 22.01
C GLY A 142 -7.51 27.82 20.88
N TYR A 143 -7.39 26.75 20.06
CA TYR A 143 -8.25 26.47 18.91
C TYR A 143 -8.06 27.39 17.68
N ASN A 144 -7.12 28.35 17.74
CA ASN A 144 -6.94 29.39 16.72
C ASN A 144 -5.55 29.35 16.09
N VAL A 145 -5.46 29.90 14.88
CA VAL A 145 -4.19 30.06 14.16
C VAL A 145 -3.42 31.22 14.72
N VAL A 146 -2.17 30.98 15.07
CA VAL A 146 -1.22 31.95 15.59
C VAL A 146 -0.02 32.03 14.67
N LEU A 147 0.45 33.24 14.42
CA LEU A 147 1.66 33.56 13.67
C LEU A 147 2.72 34.08 14.62
N HIS A 148 3.94 33.64 14.44
CA HIS A 148 5.09 34.04 15.25
C HIS A 148 6.30 34.29 14.36
N GLU A 149 7.12 35.27 14.69
CA GLU A 149 8.38 35.54 13.98
C GLU A 149 9.49 34.65 14.56
N VAL A 150 10.14 33.87 13.69
CA VAL A 150 11.20 32.93 14.10
C VAL A 150 12.32 33.64 14.83
N GLY A 151 12.66 33.12 16.01
CA GLY A 151 13.72 33.67 16.85
C GLY A 151 13.31 34.83 17.79
N LYS A 152 12.05 35.25 17.74
CA LYS A 152 11.49 36.20 18.73
C LYS A 152 10.93 35.44 19.94
N PRO A 153 10.67 36.12 21.07
CA PRO A 153 9.95 35.55 22.18
C PRO A 153 8.49 35.18 21.79
N TYR A 154 7.98 34.01 22.21
CA TYR A 154 6.58 33.57 21.94
C TYR A 154 5.53 34.50 22.55
N THR A 155 5.89 35.45 23.38
CA THR A 155 5.02 36.53 23.84
C THR A 155 4.68 37.56 22.76
N GLU A 156 5.50 37.64 21.70
CA GLU A 156 5.35 38.56 20.57
C GLU A 156 4.63 37.92 19.39
N LYS A 157 3.59 37.14 19.66
CA LYS A 157 2.79 36.41 18.66
C LYS A 157 1.62 37.25 18.14
N LYS A 158 1.20 37.00 16.90
CA LYS A 158 0.02 37.55 16.25
C LYS A 158 -1.08 36.48 16.17
N ILE A 159 -2.23 36.71 16.78
CA ILE A 159 -3.39 35.83 16.66
C ILE A 159 -4.08 36.14 15.32
N LEU A 160 -4.11 35.20 14.38
CA LEU A 160 -4.71 35.40 13.06
C LEU A 160 -6.21 35.11 13.04
N THR A 161 -6.70 34.22 13.94
CA THR A 161 -8.12 33.87 14.02
C THR A 161 -8.60 33.89 15.46
N GLN A 162 -9.88 34.16 15.69
CA GLN A 162 -10.48 34.25 17.03
C GLN A 162 -11.84 33.51 17.13
N ASP A 163 -12.18 32.73 16.10
CA ASP A 163 -13.47 32.06 15.97
C ASP A 163 -13.37 30.53 16.19
N GLY A 164 -12.16 30.04 16.55
CA GLY A 164 -11.96 28.65 16.93
C GLY A 164 -12.56 28.34 18.31
N THR A 165 -13.28 27.24 18.43
CA THR A 165 -13.90 26.75 19.67
C THR A 165 -13.72 25.25 19.80
N ILE A 166 -13.98 24.68 20.99
CA ILE A 166 -13.92 23.21 21.19
C ILE A 166 -14.85 22.43 20.24
N GLY A 167 -15.94 23.05 19.76
CA GLY A 167 -16.88 22.43 18.82
C GLY A 167 -16.55 22.67 17.35
N CYS A 168 -15.63 23.59 17.05
CA CYS A 168 -15.16 23.88 15.70
C CYS A 168 -13.82 24.61 15.81
N TYR A 169 -12.73 23.91 15.56
CA TYR A 169 -11.38 24.44 15.80
C TYR A 169 -10.48 24.28 14.59
N TYR A 170 -9.46 25.11 14.51
CA TYR A 170 -8.43 25.02 13.48
C TYR A 170 -7.52 23.84 13.76
N SER A 171 -7.33 22.99 12.75
CA SER A 171 -6.44 21.82 12.82
C SER A 171 -4.99 22.22 12.49
N ASN A 172 -4.03 21.41 12.90
CA ASN A 172 -2.60 21.63 12.60
C ASN A 172 -2.21 21.29 11.14
N ARG A 173 -3.15 21.00 10.26
CA ARG A 173 -2.90 20.81 8.81
C ARG A 173 -2.59 22.14 8.13
N ILE A 174 -1.59 22.87 8.66
CA ILE A 174 -1.16 24.16 8.17
C ILE A 174 -0.24 23.99 6.98
N GLN A 175 -0.50 24.72 5.90
CA GLN A 175 0.38 24.79 4.74
C GLN A 175 0.53 26.23 4.26
N TRP A 176 1.77 26.68 4.13
CA TRP A 176 2.09 27.97 3.58
C TRP A 176 1.93 27.99 2.06
N SER A 177 1.44 29.10 1.52
CA SER A 177 1.53 29.37 0.09
C SER A 177 3.02 29.48 -0.35
N PRO A 178 3.33 29.20 -1.62
CA PRO A 178 4.71 29.26 -2.13
C PRO A 178 5.41 30.61 -1.89
N ASP A 179 4.66 31.69 -1.88
CA ASP A 179 5.16 33.06 -1.63
C ASP A 179 5.18 33.45 -0.15
N GLY A 180 4.73 32.57 0.76
CA GLY A 180 4.69 32.80 2.20
C GLY A 180 3.65 33.83 2.68
N LYS A 181 2.73 34.27 1.82
CA LYS A 181 1.76 35.32 2.16
C LYS A 181 0.43 34.80 2.66
N LYS A 182 0.15 33.54 2.42
CA LYS A 182 -1.12 32.90 2.82
C LYS A 182 -0.85 31.57 3.52
N ILE A 183 -1.79 31.20 4.38
CA ILE A 183 -1.85 29.91 5.06
C ILE A 183 -3.12 29.21 4.66
N PHE A 184 -3.00 27.97 4.19
CA PHE A 184 -4.12 27.03 4.12
C PHE A 184 -4.20 26.26 5.44
N VAL A 185 -5.40 26.10 5.96
CA VAL A 185 -5.70 25.32 7.16
C VAL A 185 -7.13 24.78 7.07
N CYS A 186 -7.46 23.72 7.82
CA CYS A 186 -8.85 23.26 7.95
C CYS A 186 -9.39 23.60 9.35
N LYS A 187 -10.62 24.11 9.41
CA LYS A 187 -11.43 23.99 10.63
C LYS A 187 -11.96 22.56 10.74
N ARG A 188 -11.96 22.01 11.93
CA ARG A 188 -12.49 20.69 12.22
C ARG A 188 -13.71 20.79 13.11
N ILE A 189 -14.78 20.14 12.72
CA ILE A 189 -15.95 19.88 13.54
C ILE A 189 -15.80 18.48 14.10
N PRO A 190 -15.46 18.32 15.40
CA PRO A 190 -15.24 17.02 15.99
C PRO A 190 -16.56 16.29 16.24
N VAL A 191 -16.48 14.98 16.42
CA VAL A 191 -17.61 14.14 16.81
C VAL A 191 -17.25 13.33 18.05
N PRO A 192 -18.23 12.87 18.85
CA PRO A 192 -17.97 12.01 19.99
C PRO A 192 -17.27 10.72 19.56
N LYS A 193 -16.16 10.40 20.25
CA LYS A 193 -15.43 9.16 20.01
C LYS A 193 -16.30 7.94 20.28
N ARG A 194 -16.28 6.96 19.39
CA ARG A 194 -16.93 5.67 19.51
C ARG A 194 -15.90 4.58 19.72
N TYR A 195 -16.25 3.55 20.47
CA TYR A 195 -15.33 2.50 20.85
C TYR A 195 -15.94 1.12 20.61
N VAL A 196 -15.12 0.17 20.18
CA VAL A 196 -15.37 -1.26 20.30
C VAL A 196 -14.52 -1.83 21.42
N TYR A 197 -15.04 -2.84 22.09
CA TYR A 197 -14.41 -3.48 23.24
C TYR A 197 -14.19 -4.94 22.95
N TYR A 198 -13.04 -5.45 23.34
CA TYR A 198 -12.74 -6.88 23.25
C TYR A 198 -11.89 -7.32 24.44
N VAL A 199 -11.97 -8.61 24.77
CA VAL A 199 -11.27 -9.19 25.92
C VAL A 199 -10.16 -10.10 25.41
N GLU A 200 -8.94 -9.83 25.84
CA GLU A 200 -7.83 -10.76 25.75
C GLU A 200 -7.92 -11.73 26.93
N SER A 201 -8.45 -12.93 26.66
CA SER A 201 -8.78 -13.90 27.71
C SER A 201 -7.56 -14.57 28.36
N SER A 202 -6.42 -14.60 27.67
CA SER A 202 -5.20 -15.26 28.14
C SER A 202 -3.96 -14.44 27.74
N PRO A 203 -3.74 -13.28 28.38
CA PRO A 203 -2.55 -12.48 28.14
C PRO A 203 -1.29 -13.23 28.58
N ALA A 204 -0.15 -12.97 27.90
CA ALA A 204 1.09 -13.68 28.14
C ALA A 204 1.80 -13.27 29.44
N ASP A 205 1.47 -12.12 30.00
CA ASP A 205 2.16 -11.46 31.12
C ASP A 205 1.37 -11.45 32.45
N GLN A 206 0.11 -11.88 32.43
CA GLN A 206 -0.73 -11.96 33.63
C GLN A 206 -1.79 -13.05 33.53
N LEU A 207 -2.30 -13.46 34.70
CA LEU A 207 -3.33 -14.49 34.81
C LEU A 207 -4.73 -13.99 34.47
N GLN A 208 -5.05 -12.73 34.79
CA GLN A 208 -6.36 -12.16 34.61
C GLN A 208 -6.54 -11.65 33.18
N PRO A 209 -7.75 -11.77 32.60
CA PRO A 209 -8.06 -11.18 31.30
C PRO A 209 -7.84 -9.67 31.25
N ILE A 210 -7.48 -9.16 30.07
CA ILE A 210 -7.33 -7.73 29.82
C ILE A 210 -8.50 -7.24 28.95
N LEU A 211 -9.18 -6.18 29.41
CA LEU A 211 -10.18 -5.48 28.60
C LEU A 211 -9.47 -4.44 27.73
N HIS A 212 -9.56 -4.60 26.43
CA HIS A 212 -9.12 -3.60 25.46
C HIS A 212 -10.29 -2.76 24.95
N LYS A 213 -10.04 -1.50 24.67
CA LYS A 213 -10.96 -0.64 23.94
C LYS A 213 -10.19 -0.01 22.76
N GLN A 214 -10.81 -0.03 21.60
CA GLN A 214 -10.30 0.57 20.39
C GLN A 214 -11.27 1.62 19.88
N GLU A 215 -10.79 2.81 19.55
CA GLU A 215 -11.62 3.81 18.89
C GLU A 215 -12.00 3.29 17.50
N TYR A 216 -13.31 3.26 17.24
CA TYR A 216 -13.85 2.70 16.00
C TYR A 216 -15.23 3.25 15.71
N ALA A 217 -15.34 4.05 14.65
CA ALA A 217 -16.64 4.50 14.15
C ALA A 217 -17.23 3.43 13.21
N LYS A 218 -18.44 2.99 13.53
CA LYS A 218 -19.15 2.01 12.69
C LYS A 218 -19.84 2.69 11.50
N PRO A 219 -20.20 1.95 10.45
CA PRO A 219 -21.09 2.46 9.40
C PRO A 219 -22.35 3.06 10.02
N GLY A 220 -22.66 4.33 9.67
CA GLY A 220 -23.76 5.09 10.24
C GLY A 220 -23.38 6.07 11.35
N ASP A 221 -22.26 5.88 12.05
CA ASP A 221 -21.77 6.86 13.03
C ASP A 221 -21.34 8.16 12.34
N ALA A 222 -21.48 9.28 13.04
CA ALA A 222 -20.99 10.58 12.55
C ALA A 222 -19.47 10.56 12.40
N LEU A 223 -18.95 11.22 11.37
CA LEU A 223 -17.52 11.43 11.13
C LEU A 223 -17.16 12.91 11.29
N PRO A 224 -15.92 13.22 11.74
CA PRO A 224 -15.44 14.60 11.79
C PRO A 224 -15.52 15.25 10.41
N GLN A 225 -15.79 16.56 10.38
CA GLN A 225 -15.81 17.34 9.15
C GLN A 225 -14.62 18.29 9.11
N HIS A 226 -14.02 18.43 7.94
CA HIS A 226 -12.93 19.37 7.68
C HIS A 226 -13.41 20.45 6.72
N LEU A 227 -13.29 21.70 7.14
CA LEU A 227 -13.72 22.88 6.37
C LEU A 227 -12.45 23.69 5.98
N PRO A 228 -12.10 23.73 4.68
CA PRO A 228 -10.93 24.46 4.20
C PRO A 228 -11.04 25.96 4.40
N VAL A 229 -9.97 26.56 4.89
CA VAL A 229 -9.82 28.00 5.10
C VAL A 229 -8.47 28.47 4.58
N ILE A 230 -8.43 29.59 3.87
CA ILE A 230 -7.21 30.28 3.51
C ILE A 230 -7.17 31.61 4.23
N ILE A 231 -6.03 31.91 4.86
CA ILE A 231 -5.82 33.12 5.69
C ILE A 231 -4.67 33.91 5.09
N ASP A 232 -4.88 35.18 4.83
CA ASP A 232 -3.83 36.14 4.51
C ASP A 232 -3.05 36.49 5.78
N THR A 233 -1.73 36.33 5.78
CA THR A 233 -0.91 36.44 6.97
C THR A 233 -0.67 37.91 7.40
N GLU A 234 -0.74 38.85 6.46
CA GLU A 234 -0.58 40.28 6.74
C GLU A 234 -1.86 40.87 7.30
N THR A 235 -2.98 40.67 6.62
CA THR A 235 -4.26 41.30 6.93
C THR A 235 -5.12 40.49 7.90
N GLY A 236 -4.91 39.18 8.02
CA GLY A 236 -5.77 38.25 8.76
C GLY A 236 -7.10 37.93 8.02
N LYS A 237 -7.28 38.43 6.78
CA LYS A 237 -8.48 38.14 6.00
C LYS A 237 -8.58 36.66 5.71
N LYS A 238 -9.77 36.08 5.97
CA LYS A 238 -10.08 34.68 5.71
C LYS A 238 -10.97 34.54 4.48
N VAL A 239 -10.77 33.46 3.73
CA VAL A 239 -11.74 32.93 2.77
C VAL A 239 -11.99 31.46 3.12
N GLU A 240 -13.24 31.06 3.14
CA GLU A 240 -13.69 29.73 3.54
C GLU A 240 -14.33 29.03 2.34
N ALA A 241 -14.15 27.73 2.24
CA ALA A 241 -14.88 26.93 1.25
C ALA A 241 -16.36 26.83 1.64
N ASP A 242 -17.25 26.73 0.63
CA ASP A 242 -18.65 26.43 0.87
C ASP A 242 -18.79 25.04 1.49
N PRO A 243 -19.30 24.91 2.74
CA PRO A 243 -19.46 23.62 3.40
C PRO A 243 -20.44 22.69 2.66
N HIS A 244 -21.43 23.24 1.94
CA HIS A 244 -22.39 22.45 1.16
C HIS A 244 -21.71 21.70 -0.02
N ALA A 245 -20.60 22.21 -0.52
CA ALA A 245 -19.81 21.51 -1.55
C ALA A 245 -19.06 20.28 -1.02
N LEU A 246 -18.98 20.13 0.31
CA LEU A 246 -18.24 19.07 1.02
C LEU A 246 -19.14 18.23 1.94
N GLU A 247 -20.44 18.19 1.66
CA GLU A 247 -21.41 17.42 2.46
C GLU A 247 -21.14 15.92 2.41
N ASN A 248 -21.49 15.21 3.50
CA ASN A 248 -21.27 13.76 3.63
C ASN A 248 -19.79 13.36 3.46
N GLN A 249 -18.90 14.16 3.98
CA GLN A 249 -17.47 13.91 3.93
C GLN A 249 -17.11 12.61 4.65
N PHE A 250 -16.45 11.68 3.95
CA PHE A 250 -15.72 10.58 4.56
C PHE A 250 -14.31 11.03 4.90
N ASP A 251 -13.62 11.65 3.96
CA ASP A 251 -12.29 12.21 4.15
C ASP A 251 -12.06 13.41 3.24
N LEU A 252 -11.13 14.26 3.65
CA LEU A 252 -10.61 15.38 2.90
C LEU A 252 -9.09 15.41 3.10
N GLU A 253 -8.33 15.05 2.07
CA GLU A 253 -6.89 14.83 2.18
C GLU A 253 -6.11 15.37 0.96
N GLY A 254 -4.81 15.10 0.91
CA GLY A 254 -3.98 15.43 -0.26
C GLY A 254 -3.92 16.92 -0.59
N MET A 255 -4.06 17.82 0.42
CA MET A 255 -4.01 19.25 0.23
C MET A 255 -2.65 19.68 -0.32
N GLN A 256 -2.67 20.47 -1.39
CA GLN A 256 -1.46 20.94 -2.03
C GLN A 256 -1.65 22.30 -2.68
N TRP A 257 -0.83 23.27 -2.33
CA TRP A 257 -0.75 24.54 -3.05
C TRP A 257 -0.31 24.33 -4.50
N ARG A 258 -0.96 25.04 -5.40
CA ARG A 258 -0.46 25.18 -6.76
C ARG A 258 0.81 26.02 -6.75
N PRO A 259 1.77 25.76 -7.68
CA PRO A 259 3.03 26.50 -7.71
C PRO A 259 2.86 28.03 -7.83
N ASP A 260 1.77 28.49 -8.45
CA ASP A 260 1.46 29.92 -8.63
C ASP A 260 0.77 30.57 -7.40
N GLY A 261 0.49 29.79 -6.36
CA GLY A 261 -0.15 30.27 -5.12
C GLY A 261 -1.63 30.70 -5.27
N LYS A 262 -2.26 30.44 -6.41
CA LYS A 262 -3.64 30.89 -6.68
C LYS A 262 -4.72 29.93 -6.23
N GLU A 263 -4.39 28.67 -6.10
CA GLU A 263 -5.33 27.62 -5.70
C GLU A 263 -4.65 26.61 -4.77
N VAL A 264 -5.46 25.98 -3.91
CA VAL A 264 -5.11 24.77 -3.17
C VAL A 264 -5.94 23.62 -3.72
N THR A 265 -5.29 22.53 -4.12
CA THR A 265 -5.99 21.29 -4.51
C THR A 265 -6.15 20.39 -3.30
N MET A 266 -7.24 19.62 -3.26
CA MET A 266 -7.56 18.67 -2.22
C MET A 266 -8.40 17.52 -2.75
N GLU A 267 -8.26 16.34 -2.17
CA GLU A 267 -9.02 15.16 -2.51
C GLU A 267 -10.20 15.01 -1.55
N TYR A 268 -11.40 15.01 -2.09
CA TYR A 268 -12.65 14.84 -1.38
C TYR A 268 -13.22 13.45 -1.66
N ASN A 269 -13.39 12.66 -0.60
CA ASN A 269 -14.02 11.36 -0.63
C ASN A 269 -15.38 11.44 0.06
N GLN A 270 -16.46 11.21 -0.66
CA GLN A 270 -17.80 11.21 -0.09
C GLN A 270 -18.08 9.90 0.65
N ARG A 271 -18.75 10.00 1.78
CA ARG A 271 -19.21 8.83 2.52
C ARG A 271 -20.13 7.95 1.67
N GLY A 272 -19.91 6.63 1.68
CA GLY A 272 -20.52 5.69 0.76
C GLY A 272 -19.70 5.45 -0.50
N HIS A 273 -18.66 6.26 -0.73
CA HIS A 273 -17.65 6.08 -1.79
C HIS A 273 -18.26 6.01 -3.21
N HIS A 274 -19.36 6.72 -3.45
CA HIS A 274 -19.96 6.86 -4.78
C HIS A 274 -19.38 8.04 -5.55
N LEU A 275 -18.73 8.96 -4.85
CA LEU A 275 -18.12 10.17 -5.39
C LEU A 275 -16.74 10.38 -4.78
N TYR A 276 -15.74 10.56 -5.65
CA TYR A 276 -14.41 11.00 -5.29
C TYR A 276 -13.98 12.13 -6.22
N GLN A 277 -13.46 13.22 -5.68
CA GLN A 277 -13.12 14.39 -6.45
C GLN A 277 -11.75 14.94 -6.08
N LEU A 278 -11.01 15.40 -7.08
CA LEU A 278 -9.93 16.38 -6.88
C LEU A 278 -10.55 17.77 -7.06
N LEU A 279 -10.61 18.53 -5.99
CA LEU A 279 -11.11 19.89 -5.94
C LEU A 279 -9.96 20.90 -5.97
N ALA A 280 -10.20 22.10 -6.49
CA ALA A 280 -9.31 23.25 -6.37
C ALA A 280 -10.07 24.43 -5.74
N MET A 281 -9.53 24.95 -4.63
CA MET A 281 -10.03 26.10 -3.90
C MET A 281 -9.28 27.35 -4.33
N ASN A 282 -10.00 28.35 -4.82
CA ASN A 282 -9.41 29.64 -5.18
C ASN A 282 -8.96 30.41 -3.93
N ALA A 283 -7.71 30.86 -3.93
CA ALA A 283 -7.06 31.47 -2.76
C ALA A 283 -7.58 32.89 -2.41
N GLU A 284 -8.34 33.53 -3.30
CA GLU A 284 -8.90 34.87 -3.05
C GLU A 284 -10.38 34.83 -2.69
N THR A 285 -11.12 33.85 -3.20
CA THR A 285 -12.57 33.80 -3.10
C THR A 285 -13.12 32.63 -2.28
N GLY A 286 -12.30 31.62 -2.00
CA GLY A 286 -12.74 30.37 -1.36
C GLY A 286 -13.56 29.45 -2.28
N LYS A 287 -13.85 29.89 -3.52
CA LYS A 287 -14.69 29.11 -4.44
C LYS A 287 -14.00 27.81 -4.83
N LEU A 288 -14.74 26.70 -4.69
CA LEU A 288 -14.32 25.37 -5.14
C LEU A 288 -14.68 25.14 -6.61
N ARG A 289 -13.81 24.44 -7.31
CA ARG A 289 -14.07 23.87 -8.63
C ARG A 289 -13.56 22.45 -8.72
N THR A 290 -14.22 21.60 -9.48
CA THR A 290 -13.80 20.23 -9.71
C THR A 290 -12.72 20.19 -10.80
N VAL A 291 -11.59 19.53 -10.49
CA VAL A 291 -10.51 19.23 -11.44
C VAL A 291 -10.70 17.84 -12.03
N VAL A 292 -10.96 16.84 -11.16
CA VAL A 292 -11.29 15.47 -11.56
C VAL A 292 -12.48 15.00 -10.75
N GLU A 293 -13.37 14.25 -11.37
CA GLU A 293 -14.47 13.56 -10.72
C GLU A 293 -14.45 12.08 -11.10
N GLU A 294 -14.50 11.22 -10.10
CA GLU A 294 -14.81 9.80 -10.20
C GLU A 294 -16.16 9.54 -9.56
N ARG A 295 -17.05 8.91 -10.30
CA ARG A 295 -18.41 8.60 -9.84
C ARG A 295 -18.79 7.18 -10.23
N SER A 296 -19.37 6.45 -9.28
CA SER A 296 -19.88 5.10 -9.49
C SER A 296 -21.21 4.91 -8.75
N ASP A 297 -22.13 4.19 -9.34
CA ASP A 297 -23.37 3.76 -8.69
C ASP A 297 -23.15 2.61 -7.68
N LYS A 298 -21.94 2.05 -7.64
CA LYS A 298 -21.54 0.96 -6.75
C LYS A 298 -20.49 1.41 -5.76
N PHE A 299 -19.27 1.62 -6.23
CA PHE A 299 -18.12 1.95 -5.40
C PHE A 299 -17.00 2.57 -6.24
N VAL A 300 -16.41 3.65 -5.78
CA VAL A 300 -15.15 4.19 -6.30
C VAL A 300 -14.02 3.60 -5.47
N ASN A 301 -13.14 2.84 -6.09
CA ASN A 301 -11.99 2.24 -5.40
C ASN A 301 -10.90 3.30 -5.13
N TYR A 302 -11.15 4.13 -4.14
CA TYR A 302 -10.27 5.24 -3.79
C TYR A 302 -8.86 4.80 -3.36
N SER A 303 -8.67 3.56 -2.90
CA SER A 303 -7.35 3.02 -2.55
C SER A 303 -6.44 2.76 -3.77
N ARG A 304 -7.00 2.80 -4.98
CA ARG A 304 -6.27 2.66 -6.25
C ARG A 304 -6.04 3.98 -6.97
N ILE A 305 -6.63 5.06 -6.50
CA ILE A 305 -6.38 6.38 -7.05
C ILE A 305 -4.92 6.76 -6.80
N TRP A 306 -4.29 7.20 -7.88
CA TRP A 306 -2.93 7.71 -7.85
C TRP A 306 -2.87 8.97 -8.73
N ARG A 307 -2.08 9.95 -8.33
CA ARG A 307 -1.92 11.18 -9.09
C ARG A 307 -0.53 11.77 -9.01
N GLN A 308 -0.17 12.48 -10.05
CA GLN A 308 1.03 13.32 -10.08
C GLN A 308 0.81 14.53 -10.98
N PHE A 309 1.07 15.72 -10.47
CA PHE A 309 1.13 16.93 -11.29
C PHE A 309 2.40 16.91 -12.15
N VAL A 310 2.25 17.34 -13.41
CA VAL A 310 3.31 17.43 -14.39
C VAL A 310 3.22 18.75 -15.15
N ASN A 311 4.23 19.11 -15.93
CA ASN A 311 4.30 20.34 -16.71
C ASN A 311 4.05 21.58 -15.83
N ASP A 312 4.89 21.76 -14.78
CA ASP A 312 4.78 22.85 -13.79
C ASP A 312 3.37 22.92 -13.16
N GLY A 313 2.77 21.75 -12.97
CA GLY A 313 1.43 21.65 -12.41
C GLY A 313 0.27 21.98 -13.34
N LYS A 314 0.50 22.33 -14.61
CA LYS A 314 -0.57 22.65 -15.59
C LYS A 314 -1.35 21.40 -16.00
N GLN A 315 -0.74 20.25 -15.90
CA GLN A 315 -1.33 18.96 -16.22
C GLN A 315 -1.28 18.03 -15.02
N LEU A 316 -2.12 17.00 -15.05
CA LEU A 316 -2.21 16.00 -14.01
C LEU A 316 -2.32 14.61 -14.63
N LEU A 317 -1.44 13.69 -14.24
CA LEU A 317 -1.63 12.27 -14.45
C LEU A 317 -2.51 11.74 -13.31
N TRP A 318 -3.54 10.98 -13.68
CA TRP A 318 -4.55 10.46 -12.79
C TRP A 318 -4.86 9.00 -13.12
N ALA A 319 -4.85 8.11 -12.11
CA ALA A 319 -5.29 6.74 -12.26
C ALA A 319 -6.80 6.64 -12.01
N SER A 320 -7.53 5.95 -12.90
CA SER A 320 -8.99 5.84 -12.86
C SER A 320 -9.47 4.49 -13.38
N GLU A 321 -10.51 3.94 -12.73
CA GLU A 321 -11.21 2.71 -13.14
C GLU A 321 -12.48 2.99 -13.98
N ARG A 322 -12.61 4.16 -14.60
CA ARG A 322 -13.82 4.61 -15.31
C ARG A 322 -14.22 3.78 -16.52
N ASP A 323 -13.31 2.99 -17.08
CA ASP A 323 -13.55 2.06 -18.20
C ASP A 323 -13.50 0.59 -17.78
N ASN A 324 -13.72 0.29 -16.48
CA ASN A 324 -13.65 -1.00 -15.80
C ASN A 324 -12.23 -1.53 -15.56
N TRP A 325 -11.20 -0.79 -15.99
CA TRP A 325 -9.79 -1.11 -15.76
C TRP A 325 -9.07 0.10 -15.19
N ASN A 326 -8.12 -0.12 -14.29
CA ASN A 326 -7.32 0.99 -13.77
C ASN A 326 -6.31 1.47 -14.81
N HIS A 327 -6.54 2.66 -15.37
CA HIS A 327 -5.69 3.25 -16.38
C HIS A 327 -5.26 4.68 -16.03
N LEU A 328 -4.21 5.14 -16.71
CA LEU A 328 -3.67 6.49 -16.55
C LEU A 328 -4.32 7.44 -17.57
N TYR A 329 -4.75 8.60 -17.07
CA TYR A 329 -5.33 9.69 -17.83
C TYR A 329 -4.55 10.97 -17.61
N LEU A 330 -4.30 11.72 -18.65
CA LEU A 330 -3.69 13.05 -18.57
C LEU A 330 -4.79 14.11 -18.63
N TYR A 331 -4.80 15.00 -17.64
CA TYR A 331 -5.77 16.10 -17.52
C TYR A 331 -5.13 17.45 -17.74
N ASP A 332 -5.91 18.38 -18.28
CA ASP A 332 -5.70 19.84 -18.17
C ASP A 332 -6.29 20.29 -16.82
N VAL A 333 -5.44 20.73 -15.91
CA VAL A 333 -5.85 21.06 -14.54
C VAL A 333 -6.74 22.31 -14.52
N GLN A 334 -6.48 23.30 -15.37
CA GLN A 334 -7.25 24.54 -15.40
C GLN A 334 -8.67 24.31 -15.93
N LYS A 335 -8.79 23.48 -16.98
CA LYS A 335 -10.09 23.20 -17.60
C LYS A 335 -10.85 22.08 -16.88
N GLY A 336 -10.18 21.26 -16.05
CA GLY A 336 -10.77 20.07 -15.44
C GLY A 336 -11.19 19.02 -16.48
N LYS A 337 -10.44 18.87 -17.57
CA LYS A 337 -10.79 17.99 -18.68
C LYS A 337 -9.66 17.03 -19.03
N VAL A 338 -10.05 15.80 -19.40
CA VAL A 338 -9.11 14.82 -19.95
C VAL A 338 -8.52 15.34 -21.26
N ILE A 339 -7.20 15.39 -21.34
CA ILE A 339 -6.45 15.62 -22.56
C ILE A 339 -6.39 14.32 -23.37
N ARG A 340 -6.07 13.20 -22.68
CA ARG A 340 -6.00 11.86 -23.29
C ARG A 340 -5.99 10.74 -22.23
N GLN A 341 -6.39 9.56 -22.66
CA GLN A 341 -6.08 8.31 -21.98
C GLN A 341 -4.68 7.86 -22.39
N VAL A 342 -3.78 7.64 -21.42
CA VAL A 342 -2.38 7.28 -21.67
C VAL A 342 -2.23 5.76 -21.80
N THR A 343 -2.85 5.00 -20.92
CA THR A 343 -2.88 3.52 -20.97
C THR A 343 -4.30 3.05 -21.24
N LYS A 344 -4.47 1.93 -21.98
CA LYS A 344 -5.78 1.38 -22.34
C LYS A 344 -5.72 -0.10 -22.66
N GLY A 345 -6.81 -0.82 -22.49
CA GLY A 345 -6.95 -2.25 -22.82
C GLY A 345 -7.64 -3.03 -21.70
N ASP A 346 -7.82 -4.33 -21.88
CA ASP A 346 -8.45 -5.23 -20.89
C ASP A 346 -7.42 -5.71 -19.87
N TRP A 347 -6.78 -4.79 -19.19
CA TRP A 347 -5.75 -5.00 -18.19
C TRP A 347 -5.64 -3.76 -17.29
N PHE A 348 -4.91 -3.83 -16.19
CA PHE A 348 -4.87 -2.71 -15.27
C PHE A 348 -3.46 -2.33 -14.79
N VAL A 349 -3.25 -1.03 -14.58
CA VAL A 349 -2.07 -0.45 -13.96
C VAL A 349 -2.08 -0.76 -12.46
N ARG A 350 -1.00 -1.38 -11.97
CA ARG A 350 -0.80 -1.67 -10.54
C ARG A 350 -0.19 -0.50 -9.78
N GLY A 351 0.70 0.22 -10.43
CA GLY A 351 1.37 1.37 -9.84
C GLY A 351 2.32 2.05 -10.81
N VAL A 352 2.59 3.32 -10.56
CA VAL A 352 3.55 4.13 -11.31
C VAL A 352 4.87 4.15 -10.55
N GLN A 353 5.95 3.79 -11.22
CA GLN A 353 7.29 3.76 -10.65
C GLN A 353 7.99 5.12 -10.79
N ARG A 354 7.82 5.76 -11.95
CA ARG A 354 8.39 7.07 -12.27
C ARG A 354 7.65 7.72 -13.42
N VAL A 355 7.49 9.03 -13.34
CA VAL A 355 7.17 9.90 -14.47
C VAL A 355 8.44 10.65 -14.85
N ASP A 356 8.95 10.42 -16.04
CA ASP A 356 10.11 11.11 -16.58
C ASP A 356 9.64 12.21 -17.56
N GLU A 357 9.38 13.38 -17.02
CA GLU A 357 8.90 14.52 -17.81
C GLU A 357 9.93 14.97 -18.86
N LYS A 358 11.21 14.84 -18.55
CA LYS A 358 12.31 15.24 -19.45
C LYS A 358 12.30 14.38 -20.73
N ASN A 359 12.09 13.07 -20.58
CA ASN A 359 12.05 12.13 -21.72
C ASN A 359 10.62 11.84 -22.18
N GLY A 360 9.60 12.42 -21.53
CA GLY A 360 8.20 12.29 -21.88
C GLY A 360 7.66 10.86 -21.73
N CYS A 361 8.11 10.10 -20.74
CA CYS A 361 7.68 8.71 -20.54
C CYS A 361 7.33 8.38 -19.08
N ILE A 362 6.61 7.26 -18.90
CA ILE A 362 6.14 6.74 -17.63
C ILE A 362 6.59 5.30 -17.50
N TYR A 363 7.20 4.96 -16.37
CA TYR A 363 7.52 3.60 -15.94
C TYR A 363 6.43 3.14 -14.98
N PHE A 364 5.83 1.98 -15.23
CA PHE A 364 4.70 1.48 -14.45
C PHE A 364 4.67 -0.04 -14.39
N SER A 365 3.96 -0.57 -13.41
CA SER A 365 3.64 -2.00 -13.30
C SER A 365 2.19 -2.24 -13.69
N ALA A 366 1.92 -3.38 -14.32
CA ALA A 366 0.60 -3.79 -14.74
C ALA A 366 0.39 -5.29 -14.60
N SER A 367 -0.88 -5.71 -14.63
CA SER A 367 -1.29 -7.11 -14.60
C SER A 367 -2.38 -7.37 -15.64
N GLY A 368 -2.45 -8.61 -16.16
CA GLY A 368 -3.46 -9.04 -17.13
C GLY A 368 -3.19 -8.63 -18.58
N MET A 369 -2.02 -8.05 -18.89
CA MET A 369 -1.69 -7.60 -20.24
C MET A 369 -1.33 -8.77 -21.16
N ASN A 370 -0.70 -9.81 -20.64
CA ASN A 370 -0.24 -10.96 -21.41
C ASN A 370 -1.37 -12.00 -21.51
N LYS A 371 -1.82 -12.30 -22.73
CA LYS A 371 -2.88 -13.29 -22.94
C LYS A 371 -2.39 -14.71 -22.62
N GLY A 372 -3.18 -15.46 -21.88
CA GLY A 372 -2.89 -16.85 -21.52
C GLY A 372 -2.05 -17.01 -20.27
N GLU A 373 -1.57 -15.93 -19.69
CA GLU A 373 -0.96 -15.93 -18.36
C GLU A 373 -1.98 -15.73 -17.26
N ASP A 374 -1.62 -16.10 -16.03
CA ASP A 374 -2.35 -15.74 -14.83
C ASP A 374 -2.48 -14.20 -14.76
N PRO A 375 -3.70 -13.64 -14.76
CA PRO A 375 -3.91 -12.20 -14.75
C PRO A 375 -3.46 -11.50 -13.47
N TYR A 376 -3.06 -12.23 -12.43
CA TYR A 376 -2.49 -11.66 -11.21
C TYR A 376 -0.99 -11.42 -11.30
N LEU A 377 -0.28 -11.98 -12.28
CA LEU A 377 1.16 -11.75 -12.46
C LEU A 377 1.44 -10.28 -12.76
N VAL A 378 2.47 -9.77 -12.11
CA VAL A 378 2.88 -8.35 -12.22
C VAL A 378 4.06 -8.25 -13.17
N HIS A 379 3.91 -7.44 -14.22
CA HIS A 379 4.95 -7.09 -15.15
C HIS A 379 5.25 -5.59 -15.13
N TYR A 380 6.40 -5.20 -15.64
CA TYR A 380 6.83 -3.81 -15.68
C TYR A 380 6.98 -3.32 -17.12
N TYR A 381 6.55 -2.09 -17.32
CA TYR A 381 6.45 -1.48 -18.64
C TYR A 381 6.93 -0.03 -18.61
N LYS A 382 7.26 0.47 -19.81
CA LYS A 382 7.47 1.88 -20.10
C LYS A 382 6.54 2.32 -21.23
N ILE A 383 5.96 3.53 -21.14
CA ILE A 383 5.09 4.10 -22.16
C ILE A 383 5.37 5.61 -22.30
N GLY A 384 5.21 6.15 -23.50
CA GLY A 384 5.23 7.60 -23.68
C GLY A 384 4.03 8.28 -22.99
N MET A 385 4.20 9.49 -22.47
CA MET A 385 3.11 10.29 -21.91
C MET A 385 2.03 10.62 -22.96
N ASP A 386 2.35 10.43 -24.25
CA ASP A 386 1.40 10.53 -25.36
C ASP A 386 0.58 9.25 -25.60
N GLY A 387 0.83 8.20 -24.83
CA GLY A 387 0.20 6.87 -24.94
C GLY A 387 0.77 5.99 -26.03
N LYS A 388 1.94 6.32 -26.56
CA LYS A 388 2.62 5.54 -27.60
C LYS A 388 3.89 4.86 -27.06
N ASN A 389 4.48 4.01 -27.90
CA ASN A 389 5.76 3.35 -27.63
C ASN A 389 5.75 2.56 -26.30
N LEU A 390 4.73 1.72 -26.12
CA LEU A 390 4.67 0.78 -25.00
C LEU A 390 5.79 -0.27 -25.16
N VAL A 391 6.61 -0.42 -24.12
CA VAL A 391 7.73 -1.35 -24.05
C VAL A 391 7.58 -2.25 -22.83
N ALA A 392 7.63 -3.57 -23.01
CA ALA A 392 7.73 -4.52 -21.90
C ALA A 392 9.18 -4.54 -21.39
N LEU A 393 9.35 -4.28 -20.08
CA LEU A 393 10.66 -4.30 -19.43
C LEU A 393 10.96 -5.65 -18.79
N THR A 394 9.93 -6.45 -18.51
CA THR A 394 10.01 -7.79 -17.90
C THR A 394 9.18 -8.77 -18.73
N PRO A 395 9.73 -9.28 -19.86
CA PRO A 395 8.96 -10.05 -20.84
C PRO A 395 8.73 -11.53 -20.47
N GLU A 396 9.50 -12.10 -19.52
CA GLU A 396 9.35 -13.50 -19.15
C GLU A 396 8.08 -13.73 -18.32
N GLU A 397 7.50 -14.93 -18.44
CA GLU A 397 6.35 -15.33 -17.64
C GLU A 397 6.72 -15.48 -16.17
N GLY A 398 6.08 -14.70 -15.32
CA GLY A 398 6.29 -14.70 -13.87
C GLY A 398 5.73 -13.48 -13.17
N ASN A 399 5.71 -13.54 -11.85
CA ASN A 399 5.45 -12.39 -11.02
C ASN A 399 6.78 -11.67 -10.74
N HIS A 400 6.94 -10.47 -11.28
CA HIS A 400 8.15 -9.69 -11.24
C HIS A 400 8.20 -8.72 -10.06
N SER A 401 9.41 -8.52 -9.54
CA SER A 401 9.74 -7.48 -8.57
C SER A 401 11.01 -6.79 -9.01
N VAL A 402 10.95 -5.48 -9.28
CA VAL A 402 12.08 -4.74 -9.83
C VAL A 402 12.56 -3.64 -8.90
N GLN A 403 13.85 -3.34 -9.01
CA GLN A 403 14.46 -2.12 -8.45
C GLN A 403 15.29 -1.46 -9.54
N TYR A 404 15.06 -0.17 -9.74
CA TYR A 404 15.79 0.63 -10.73
C TYR A 404 17.04 1.26 -10.12
N THR A 405 18.05 1.51 -10.96
CA THR A 405 19.13 2.45 -10.64
C THR A 405 18.58 3.86 -10.47
N GLY A 406 19.28 4.72 -9.76
CA GLY A 406 18.82 6.10 -9.49
C GLY A 406 18.54 6.92 -10.77
N ASP A 407 19.30 6.65 -11.82
CA ASP A 407 19.13 7.29 -13.14
C ASP A 407 18.15 6.56 -14.07
N PHE A 408 17.60 5.40 -13.63
CA PHE A 408 16.70 4.54 -14.42
C PHE A 408 17.35 3.97 -15.72
N ARG A 409 18.66 3.77 -15.74
CA ARG A 409 19.35 3.13 -16.85
C ARG A 409 19.25 1.61 -16.81
N TYR A 410 19.32 1.03 -15.62
CA TYR A 410 19.20 -0.40 -15.40
C TYR A 410 18.12 -0.72 -14.38
N LEU A 411 17.63 -1.93 -14.44
CA LEU A 411 16.79 -2.51 -13.38
C LEU A 411 17.30 -3.91 -13.03
N VAL A 412 17.24 -4.27 -11.77
CA VAL A 412 17.33 -5.66 -11.34
C VAL A 412 15.92 -6.19 -11.21
N ASP A 413 15.68 -7.35 -11.80
CA ASP A 413 14.39 -8.03 -11.88
C ASP A 413 14.51 -9.40 -11.23
N THR A 414 13.71 -9.66 -10.20
CA THR A 414 13.53 -10.99 -9.62
C THR A 414 12.13 -11.46 -9.92
N TYR A 415 12.01 -12.58 -10.62
CA TYR A 415 10.71 -13.13 -10.99
C TYR A 415 10.58 -14.60 -10.61
N SER A 416 9.38 -15.00 -10.28
CA SER A 416 9.03 -16.37 -9.88
C SER A 416 7.56 -16.64 -10.11
N MET A 417 7.16 -17.91 -10.02
CA MET A 417 5.78 -18.33 -9.90
C MET A 417 5.64 -19.29 -8.71
N VAL A 418 4.43 -19.64 -8.34
CA VAL A 418 4.21 -20.60 -7.24
C VAL A 418 4.84 -21.98 -7.53
N ASP A 419 5.03 -22.30 -8.82
CA ASP A 419 5.61 -23.54 -9.33
C ASP A 419 6.99 -23.34 -10.00
N LYS A 420 7.49 -22.11 -10.10
CA LYS A 420 8.81 -21.78 -10.65
C LYS A 420 9.70 -21.12 -9.60
N ALA A 421 10.89 -21.63 -9.42
CA ALA A 421 11.90 -21.05 -8.52
C ALA A 421 12.32 -19.64 -8.98
N PRO A 422 12.68 -18.74 -8.05
CA PRO A 422 13.12 -17.40 -8.40
C PRO A 422 14.32 -17.33 -9.33
N VAL A 423 14.26 -16.42 -10.31
CA VAL A 423 15.37 -16.03 -11.18
C VAL A 423 15.63 -14.55 -10.98
N THR A 424 16.88 -14.15 -10.81
CA THR A 424 17.28 -12.74 -10.66
C THR A 424 18.19 -12.34 -11.82
N VAL A 425 17.81 -11.28 -12.51
CA VAL A 425 18.51 -10.76 -13.70
C VAL A 425 18.69 -9.25 -13.61
N VAL A 426 19.65 -8.72 -14.38
CA VAL A 426 19.77 -7.28 -14.68
C VAL A 426 19.32 -7.02 -16.10
N ARG A 427 18.55 -5.96 -16.30
CA ARG A 427 18.05 -5.53 -17.62
C ARG A 427 18.34 -4.05 -17.87
N ASP A 428 18.37 -3.71 -19.12
CA ASP A 428 18.33 -2.34 -19.61
C ASP A 428 16.91 -1.77 -19.42
N ALA A 429 16.77 -0.69 -18.66
CA ALA A 429 15.48 -0.10 -18.33
C ALA A 429 14.85 0.70 -19.49
N GLU A 430 15.59 0.92 -20.59
CA GLU A 430 15.06 1.59 -21.77
C GLU A 430 14.22 0.64 -22.64
N ASN A 431 14.62 -0.64 -22.73
CA ASN A 431 14.07 -1.58 -23.70
C ASN A 431 13.79 -2.99 -23.15
N GLY A 432 14.07 -3.27 -21.87
CA GLY A 432 13.88 -4.55 -21.21
C GLY A 432 14.88 -5.65 -21.59
N LYS A 433 15.91 -5.35 -22.40
CA LYS A 433 16.90 -6.34 -22.81
C LYS A 433 17.66 -6.91 -21.62
N LEU A 434 17.82 -8.22 -21.61
CA LEU A 434 18.64 -8.92 -20.62
C LEU A 434 20.10 -8.47 -20.74
N VAL A 435 20.66 -7.96 -19.65
CA VAL A 435 22.08 -7.64 -19.51
C VAL A 435 22.81 -8.83 -18.90
N LYS A 436 22.30 -9.37 -17.78
CA LYS A 436 22.95 -10.47 -17.07
C LYS A 436 21.94 -11.29 -16.27
N THR A 437 22.07 -12.63 -16.31
CA THR A 437 21.45 -13.50 -15.29
C THR A 437 22.41 -13.59 -14.12
N LEU A 438 21.93 -13.23 -12.93
CA LEU A 438 22.73 -13.24 -11.70
C LEU A 438 22.59 -14.55 -10.95
N GLU A 439 21.33 -14.95 -10.69
CA GLU A 439 21.02 -16.15 -9.92
C GLU A 439 19.80 -16.87 -10.48
N THR A 440 19.84 -18.19 -10.45
CA THR A 440 18.68 -19.07 -10.66
C THR A 440 18.56 -19.96 -9.44
N ALA A 441 17.49 -19.79 -8.67
CA ALA A 441 17.33 -20.47 -7.40
C ALA A 441 17.23 -21.99 -7.57
N ASP A 442 17.99 -22.73 -6.75
CA ASP A 442 17.99 -24.19 -6.68
C ASP A 442 17.14 -24.67 -5.50
N ILE A 443 16.05 -25.35 -5.81
CA ILE A 443 15.11 -25.95 -4.86
C ILE A 443 15.28 -27.48 -4.72
N SER A 444 16.39 -28.04 -5.20
CA SER A 444 16.65 -29.50 -5.20
C SER A 444 16.59 -30.10 -3.82
N ILE A 445 17.08 -29.37 -2.79
CA ILE A 445 17.02 -29.81 -1.39
C ILE A 445 15.57 -29.88 -0.88
N LEU A 446 14.73 -28.90 -1.20
CA LEU A 446 13.32 -28.94 -0.84
C LEU A 446 12.65 -30.18 -1.45
N LYS A 447 12.89 -30.42 -2.76
CA LYS A 447 12.36 -31.61 -3.46
C LYS A 447 12.87 -32.91 -2.84
N LYS A 448 14.13 -32.98 -2.43
CA LYS A 448 14.71 -34.15 -1.73
C LYS A 448 14.00 -34.44 -0.41
N HIS A 449 13.49 -33.43 0.27
CA HIS A 449 12.67 -33.56 1.49
C HIS A 449 11.17 -33.80 1.21
N GLY A 450 10.80 -34.05 -0.05
CA GLY A 450 9.42 -34.35 -0.45
C GLY A 450 8.55 -33.14 -0.71
N TRP A 451 9.14 -31.92 -0.72
CA TRP A 451 8.38 -30.74 -1.07
C TRP A 451 7.96 -30.78 -2.56
N GLN A 452 6.73 -30.44 -2.83
CA GLN A 452 6.15 -30.33 -4.16
C GLN A 452 5.67 -28.91 -4.40
N THR A 453 5.83 -28.42 -5.62
CA THR A 453 5.25 -27.12 -6.00
C THR A 453 3.75 -27.14 -5.89
N PRO A 454 3.09 -26.04 -5.50
CA PRO A 454 1.65 -25.93 -5.60
C PRO A 454 1.15 -26.18 -7.02
N GLU A 455 -0.03 -26.76 -7.16
CA GLU A 455 -0.71 -26.90 -8.43
C GLU A 455 -1.55 -25.66 -8.69
N VAL A 456 -1.36 -25.02 -9.84
CA VAL A 456 -2.22 -23.92 -10.30
C VAL A 456 -3.47 -24.52 -10.94
N PHE A 457 -4.64 -24.00 -10.63
CA PHE A 457 -5.88 -24.38 -11.28
C PHE A 457 -6.73 -23.16 -11.63
N VAL A 458 -7.61 -23.35 -12.60
CA VAL A 458 -8.60 -22.34 -12.99
C VAL A 458 -9.99 -23.01 -12.94
N ALA A 459 -10.91 -22.38 -12.25
CA ALA A 459 -12.31 -22.80 -12.18
C ALA A 459 -13.21 -21.66 -12.66
N LYS A 460 -14.38 -22.00 -13.20
CA LYS A 460 -15.37 -20.98 -13.55
C LYS A 460 -16.10 -20.48 -12.31
N GLY A 461 -16.25 -19.18 -12.22
CA GLY A 461 -17.06 -18.53 -11.20
C GLY A 461 -18.53 -18.87 -11.31
N ARG A 462 -19.36 -18.37 -10.38
CA ARG A 462 -20.82 -18.61 -10.35
C ARG A 462 -21.54 -18.21 -11.64
N ASP A 463 -21.00 -17.23 -12.36
CA ASP A 463 -21.54 -16.74 -13.64
C ASP A 463 -21.23 -17.67 -14.83
N GLY A 464 -20.45 -18.76 -14.61
CA GLY A 464 -20.01 -19.70 -15.63
C GLY A 464 -19.02 -19.12 -16.65
N LYS A 465 -18.55 -17.90 -16.48
CA LYS A 465 -17.69 -17.17 -17.45
C LYS A 465 -16.38 -16.73 -16.84
N THR A 466 -16.42 -16.10 -15.68
CA THR A 466 -15.23 -15.53 -15.00
C THR A 466 -14.29 -16.66 -14.55
N ASP A 467 -13.03 -16.54 -14.91
CA ASP A 467 -11.97 -17.43 -14.46
C ASP A 467 -11.54 -17.08 -13.04
N MET A 468 -11.64 -18.08 -12.16
CA MET A 468 -11.19 -18.02 -10.77
C MET A 468 -9.89 -18.81 -10.65
N TRP A 469 -8.82 -18.10 -10.37
CA TRP A 469 -7.49 -18.68 -10.23
C TRP A 469 -7.24 -19.11 -8.80
N GLY A 470 -6.62 -20.25 -8.63
CA GLY A 470 -6.28 -20.78 -7.32
C GLY A 470 -5.07 -21.69 -7.37
N ILE A 471 -4.57 -22.02 -6.17
CA ILE A 471 -3.50 -22.99 -6.00
C ILE A 471 -3.93 -24.08 -5.03
N ILE A 472 -3.46 -25.31 -5.26
CA ILE A 472 -3.65 -26.44 -4.36
C ILE A 472 -2.28 -26.85 -3.83
N GLN A 473 -2.09 -26.81 -2.52
CA GLN A 473 -0.93 -27.37 -1.85
C GLN A 473 -1.30 -28.73 -1.27
N ARG A 474 -0.63 -29.78 -1.74
CA ARG A 474 -0.84 -31.14 -1.25
C ARG A 474 0.15 -31.51 -0.14
N PRO A 475 -0.20 -32.43 0.77
CA PRO A 475 0.77 -32.98 1.72
C PRO A 475 1.95 -33.63 0.98
N THR A 476 3.15 -33.60 1.58
CA THR A 476 4.35 -34.22 1.00
C THR A 476 4.24 -35.73 0.79
N ASN A 477 3.34 -36.40 1.51
CA ASN A 477 3.01 -37.82 1.43
C ASN A 477 1.61 -38.07 0.83
N PHE A 478 1.18 -37.20 -0.09
CA PHE A 478 -0.13 -37.30 -0.73
C PHE A 478 -0.32 -38.64 -1.44
N ASP A 479 -1.44 -39.31 -1.16
CA ASP A 479 -1.87 -40.52 -1.78
C ASP A 479 -3.23 -40.28 -2.50
N PRO A 480 -3.31 -40.36 -3.84
CA PRO A 480 -4.53 -40.04 -4.58
C PRO A 480 -5.69 -40.98 -4.28
N ASN A 481 -5.42 -42.15 -3.65
CA ASN A 481 -6.46 -43.13 -3.27
C ASN A 481 -7.07 -42.82 -1.89
N LYS A 482 -6.58 -41.82 -1.18
CA LYS A 482 -7.06 -41.40 0.14
C LYS A 482 -7.90 -40.13 0.04
N LYS A 483 -8.82 -39.98 0.98
CA LYS A 483 -9.54 -38.70 1.20
C LYS A 483 -8.81 -37.88 2.26
N TYR A 484 -8.70 -36.59 2.02
CA TYR A 484 -8.07 -35.64 2.90
C TYR A 484 -9.07 -34.55 3.30
N PRO A 485 -8.99 -33.99 4.50
CA PRO A 485 -9.67 -32.73 4.81
C PRO A 485 -9.08 -31.62 3.93
N VAL A 486 -9.95 -30.74 3.46
CA VAL A 486 -9.55 -29.57 2.65
C VAL A 486 -9.70 -28.33 3.53
N ILE A 487 -8.66 -27.52 3.56
CA ILE A 487 -8.67 -26.17 4.16
C ILE A 487 -8.68 -25.17 3.03
N GLU A 488 -9.74 -24.40 2.92
CA GLU A 488 -9.83 -23.29 1.99
C GLU A 488 -9.34 -22.01 2.70
N TYR A 489 -8.42 -21.29 2.05
CA TYR A 489 -7.94 -19.99 2.51
C TYR A 489 -8.23 -18.97 1.42
N ILE A 490 -9.18 -18.10 1.67
CA ILE A 490 -9.57 -17.02 0.77
C ILE A 490 -9.63 -15.71 1.53
N TYR A 491 -9.43 -14.63 0.81
CA TYR A 491 -9.70 -13.28 1.27
C TYR A 491 -10.57 -12.59 0.21
N ALA A 492 -11.77 -12.17 0.61
CA ALA A 492 -12.77 -11.56 -0.27
C ALA A 492 -13.23 -10.19 0.27
#